data_5e50993b08881afa0b1c32fdd6a9b208
#
_entry.id   5e50993b08881afa0b1c32fdd6a9b208
#
_cell.length_a   1.000
_cell.length_b   1.000
_cell.length_c   1.000
_cell.angle_alpha   90.00
_cell.angle_beta   90.00
_cell.angle_gamma   90.00
#
_symmetry.space_group_name_H-M   'P 1'
#
loop_
_entity.id
_entity.type
_entity.pdbx_description
1 polymer ?
#
loop_
_entity_poly.entity_id
_entity_poly.type
_entity_poly.pdbx_seq_one_letter_code
_entity_poly.pdbx_strand_id
1 'polypeptide(L)'
;MKKPETREEFIDMLVGAAKKAAEDRGVPKAKPTKPTVLGTADVLNIHRDTLYAWLKEFNVDFKEISDNLPTDVMSEYGDAKGRVYLIGEALVGEGNEVAHIDLLIGDKNGPVGDAFAQGMCNLSAGHTPLLAVIRPNLPPKPYTLLVPKVTTKNIEDVNKIFGPAQAAVAKAVADAVEDGIIPKDKIDDWVIVCSVFVHPAASDFRKIYQYNYGATKLALKRALAKYPSLEKMFYDKDRAKHPIMGFKVPRLWRPPYLQIALDNPELDSAKKVIAQLPGSDRIIIEVGTPLIKRYGTKVINELREAAKSMFFVADLKTLDVGKVEVDLAYDETADAVVAAGLAPPETLDAFIHEAKRLATYAVVDMLNVEDPLKKLKSLKEFPDIVILHRGIDQETGRAHGLEIIPEIRQTFKDKKFLIAVAGGIVPETAKEALQKGADIIIVGRYITQSKDIERAVRDFLEATPEMLEDIDLFRVHVE
;
A
#
# COMPACT_ATOMS: atom_id res chain seq x y z
N MET A 1 -16.51 36.29 -33.09
CA MET A 1 -15.28 36.39 -32.26
C MET A 1 -14.10 36.75 -33.15
N LYS A 2 -13.16 37.62 -32.69
CA LYS A 2 -11.93 37.91 -33.44
C LYS A 2 -11.01 36.69 -33.43
N LYS A 3 -10.40 36.36 -34.56
CA LYS A 3 -9.43 35.26 -34.66
C LYS A 3 -8.18 35.61 -33.83
N PRO A 4 -7.62 34.66 -33.08
CA PRO A 4 -6.35 34.85 -32.36
C PRO A 4 -5.21 35.18 -33.35
N GLU A 5 -4.25 35.95 -32.91
CA GLU A 5 -3.10 36.35 -33.72
C GLU A 5 -1.91 35.42 -33.56
N THR A 6 -1.81 34.76 -32.39
CA THR A 6 -0.71 33.82 -32.06
C THR A 6 -1.23 32.44 -31.65
N ARG A 7 -0.35 31.44 -31.75
CA ARG A 7 -0.63 30.06 -31.28
C ARG A 7 -0.92 30.03 -29.78
N GLU A 8 -0.20 30.82 -29.00
CA GLU A 8 -0.36 30.89 -27.54
C GLU A 8 -1.70 31.48 -27.14
N GLU A 9 -2.10 32.62 -27.76
CA GLU A 9 -3.43 33.19 -27.56
C GLU A 9 -4.55 32.22 -27.96
N PHE A 10 -4.34 31.44 -29.02
CA PHE A 10 -5.31 30.43 -29.44
C PHE A 10 -5.42 29.30 -28.41
N ILE A 11 -4.31 28.81 -27.88
CA ILE A 11 -4.30 27.74 -26.84
C ILE A 11 -5.01 28.25 -25.59
N ASP A 12 -4.68 29.45 -25.09
CA ASP A 12 -5.29 30.00 -23.88
C ASP A 12 -6.80 30.20 -24.05
N MET A 13 -7.23 30.74 -25.20
CA MET A 13 -8.63 30.90 -25.53
C MET A 13 -9.36 29.54 -25.61
N LEU A 14 -8.71 28.53 -26.20
CA LEU A 14 -9.25 27.20 -26.42
C LEU A 14 -9.37 26.45 -25.05
N VAL A 15 -8.36 26.55 -24.21
CA VAL A 15 -8.37 25.99 -22.84
C VAL A 15 -9.48 26.61 -22.01
N GLY A 16 -9.64 27.92 -22.03
CA GLY A 16 -10.71 28.63 -21.34
C GLY A 16 -12.10 28.23 -21.79
N ALA A 17 -12.31 28.14 -23.13
CA ALA A 17 -13.59 27.73 -23.69
C ALA A 17 -13.90 26.24 -23.47
N ALA A 18 -12.91 25.37 -23.56
CA ALA A 18 -13.05 23.94 -23.28
C ALA A 18 -13.40 23.69 -21.80
N LYS A 19 -12.80 24.45 -20.89
CA LYS A 19 -13.16 24.47 -19.46
C LYS A 19 -14.63 24.81 -19.26
N LYS A 20 -15.06 25.95 -19.83
CA LYS A 20 -16.44 26.41 -19.73
C LYS A 20 -17.45 25.45 -20.42
N ALA A 21 -17.09 24.84 -21.55
CA ALA A 21 -17.90 23.84 -22.21
C ALA A 21 -18.06 22.54 -21.39
N ALA A 22 -17.11 22.21 -20.55
CA ALA A 22 -17.21 21.11 -19.58
C ALA A 22 -18.14 21.46 -18.42
N GLU A 23 -18.16 22.73 -17.97
CA GLU A 23 -19.00 23.24 -16.88
C GLU A 23 -20.49 23.38 -17.29
N ASP A 24 -20.78 23.88 -18.49
CA ASP A 24 -22.14 24.23 -18.98
C ASP A 24 -23.05 23.03 -19.30
N ARG A 25 -22.52 21.79 -19.27
CA ARG A 25 -23.30 20.58 -19.56
C ARG A 25 -24.07 20.04 -18.36
N GLY A 26 -25.05 20.81 -17.89
CA GLY A 26 -25.99 20.45 -16.83
C GLY A 26 -26.99 19.32 -17.15
N VAL A 27 -26.58 18.21 -17.80
CA VAL A 27 -27.43 17.04 -18.06
C VAL A 27 -26.80 15.79 -17.45
N PRO A 28 -27.55 14.95 -16.69
CA PRO A 28 -27.03 13.83 -15.95
C PRO A 28 -26.59 12.70 -16.88
N LYS A 29 -25.29 12.52 -17.10
CA LYS A 29 -24.72 11.31 -17.69
C LYS A 29 -23.63 10.73 -16.78
N ALA A 30 -23.68 9.42 -16.60
CA ALA A 30 -22.88 8.62 -15.70
C ALA A 30 -21.37 8.47 -16.04
N LYS A 31 -20.78 9.37 -16.80
CA LYS A 31 -19.33 9.45 -17.09
C LYS A 31 -18.90 10.91 -17.23
N PRO A 32 -17.71 11.30 -16.74
CA PRO A 32 -17.17 12.63 -16.98
C PRO A 32 -17.07 12.83 -18.50
N THR A 33 -17.81 13.78 -19.02
CA THR A 33 -17.77 14.11 -20.44
C THR A 33 -16.60 15.04 -20.68
N LYS A 34 -15.55 14.54 -21.33
CA LYS A 34 -14.50 15.39 -21.89
C LYS A 34 -15.13 16.48 -22.76
N PRO A 35 -14.59 17.72 -22.78
CA PRO A 35 -15.09 18.75 -23.65
C PRO A 35 -15.05 18.25 -25.09
N THR A 36 -16.06 18.59 -25.87
CA THR A 36 -16.10 18.26 -27.29
C THR A 36 -15.79 19.50 -28.11
N VAL A 37 -15.24 19.30 -29.29
CA VAL A 37 -15.00 20.42 -30.24
C VAL A 37 -16.28 21.22 -30.47
N LEU A 38 -17.44 20.55 -30.58
CA LEU A 38 -18.74 21.22 -30.77
C LEU A 38 -19.09 22.10 -29.55
N GLY A 39 -19.04 21.55 -28.32
CA GLY A 39 -19.33 22.34 -27.13
C GLY A 39 -18.36 23.49 -26.91
N THR A 40 -17.08 23.31 -27.25
CA THR A 40 -16.09 24.39 -27.17
C THR A 40 -16.37 25.49 -28.25
N ALA A 41 -16.76 25.10 -29.47
CA ALA A 41 -17.18 26.06 -30.51
C ALA A 41 -18.40 26.87 -30.08
N ASP A 42 -19.38 26.22 -29.43
CA ASP A 42 -20.57 26.90 -28.90
C ASP A 42 -20.21 27.95 -27.86
N VAL A 43 -19.31 27.62 -26.89
CA VAL A 43 -18.82 28.59 -25.90
C VAL A 43 -18.10 29.78 -26.54
N LEU A 44 -17.33 29.52 -27.61
CA LEU A 44 -16.64 30.58 -28.35
C LEU A 44 -17.56 31.38 -29.26
N ASN A 45 -18.81 30.95 -29.42
CA ASN A 45 -19.78 31.52 -30.36
C ASN A 45 -19.23 31.61 -31.81
N ILE A 46 -18.64 30.51 -32.27
CA ILE A 46 -18.12 30.33 -33.63
C ILE A 46 -18.65 29.03 -34.23
N HIS A 47 -18.68 28.96 -35.57
CA HIS A 47 -19.04 27.72 -36.24
C HIS A 47 -17.98 26.64 -36.02
N ARG A 48 -18.41 25.38 -35.87
CA ARG A 48 -17.51 24.22 -35.64
C ARG A 48 -16.39 24.14 -36.70
N ASP A 49 -16.72 24.38 -37.96
CA ASP A 49 -15.73 24.30 -39.04
C ASP A 49 -14.67 25.40 -38.94
N THR A 50 -15.03 26.57 -38.40
CA THR A 50 -14.07 27.63 -38.06
C THR A 50 -13.08 27.17 -36.98
N LEU A 51 -13.56 26.50 -35.96
CA LEU A 51 -12.70 25.97 -34.93
C LEU A 51 -11.73 24.88 -35.48
N TYR A 52 -12.24 23.98 -36.34
CA TYR A 52 -11.38 22.99 -37.00
C TYR A 52 -10.34 23.65 -37.93
N ALA A 53 -10.69 24.69 -38.62
CA ALA A 53 -9.75 25.45 -39.46
C ALA A 53 -8.64 26.09 -38.60
N TRP A 54 -8.99 26.68 -37.47
CA TRP A 54 -8.01 27.24 -36.51
C TRP A 54 -7.13 26.20 -35.87
N LEU A 55 -7.68 25.05 -35.42
CA LEU A 55 -6.90 23.93 -34.90
C LEU A 55 -5.82 23.47 -35.89
N LYS A 56 -6.20 23.36 -37.18
CA LYS A 56 -5.27 22.97 -38.23
C LYS A 56 -4.24 24.08 -38.54
N GLU A 57 -4.65 25.31 -38.59
CA GLU A 57 -3.77 26.45 -38.89
C GLU A 57 -2.72 26.69 -37.83
N PHE A 58 -3.11 26.57 -36.52
CA PHE A 58 -2.22 26.76 -35.40
C PHE A 58 -1.49 25.46 -35.00
N ASN A 59 -1.72 24.36 -35.73
CA ASN A 59 -1.15 23.04 -35.46
C ASN A 59 -1.38 22.60 -34.00
N VAL A 60 -2.65 22.61 -33.55
CA VAL A 60 -3.06 22.25 -32.19
C VAL A 60 -3.96 21.02 -32.26
N ASP A 61 -3.61 19.97 -31.51
CA ASP A 61 -4.47 18.80 -31.33
C ASP A 61 -5.46 19.07 -30.18
N PHE A 62 -6.75 19.15 -30.50
CA PHE A 62 -7.80 19.32 -29.50
C PHE A 62 -7.86 18.19 -28.50
N LYS A 63 -7.49 16.97 -28.91
CA LYS A 63 -7.46 15.81 -28.02
C LYS A 63 -6.38 15.97 -26.95
N GLU A 64 -5.21 16.48 -27.31
CA GLU A 64 -4.13 16.75 -26.37
C GLU A 64 -4.55 17.80 -25.34
N ILE A 65 -5.24 18.87 -25.76
CA ILE A 65 -5.79 19.86 -24.83
C ILE A 65 -6.89 19.25 -23.96
N SER A 66 -7.82 18.49 -24.55
CA SER A 66 -8.91 17.83 -23.81
C SER A 66 -8.41 16.81 -22.79
N ASP A 67 -7.30 16.10 -23.07
CA ASP A 67 -6.71 15.11 -22.20
C ASP A 67 -5.84 15.73 -21.09
N ASN A 68 -5.27 16.90 -21.34
CA ASN A 68 -4.42 17.66 -20.42
C ASN A 68 -5.12 18.82 -19.73
N LEU A 69 -6.43 19.02 -19.98
CA LEU A 69 -7.19 19.94 -19.14
C LEU A 69 -7.07 19.47 -17.69
N PRO A 70 -6.63 20.36 -16.76
CA PRO A 70 -6.60 20.02 -15.35
C PRO A 70 -7.98 19.51 -14.97
N THR A 71 -8.03 18.36 -14.32
CA THR A 71 -9.25 17.79 -13.74
C THR A 71 -9.87 18.71 -12.66
N ASP A 72 -9.25 19.84 -12.37
CA ASP A 72 -9.60 20.85 -11.37
C ASP A 72 -10.79 21.74 -11.74
N VAL A 73 -11.41 21.53 -12.90
CA VAL A 73 -12.67 22.20 -13.27
C VAL A 73 -13.87 21.62 -12.55
N MET A 74 -13.73 20.42 -12.00
CA MET A 74 -14.63 19.92 -10.96
C MET A 74 -14.23 20.51 -9.62
N SER A 75 -15.18 21.05 -8.85
CA SER A 75 -14.92 21.58 -7.52
C SER A 75 -13.90 20.71 -6.80
N GLU A 76 -12.93 21.30 -6.16
CA GLU A 76 -11.81 20.61 -5.47
C GLU A 76 -12.25 19.36 -4.70
N TYR A 77 -13.52 19.25 -4.35
CA TYR A 77 -14.11 18.18 -3.56
C TYR A 77 -15.32 17.47 -4.20
N GLY A 78 -15.83 17.89 -5.37
CA GLY A 78 -17.09 17.41 -5.94
C GLY A 78 -16.99 16.25 -6.95
N ASP A 79 -18.12 15.54 -7.15
CA ASP A 79 -18.32 14.59 -8.26
C ASP A 79 -18.64 15.34 -9.57
N ALA A 80 -18.92 14.60 -10.66
CA ALA A 80 -19.32 15.16 -11.96
C ALA A 80 -20.56 16.08 -11.93
N LYS A 81 -21.29 16.12 -10.81
CA LYS A 81 -22.42 17.01 -10.53
C LYS A 81 -22.07 18.11 -9.52
N GLY A 82 -20.79 18.26 -9.17
CA GLY A 82 -20.31 19.21 -8.17
C GLY A 82 -20.69 18.85 -6.72
N ARG A 83 -21.17 17.60 -6.45
CA ARG A 83 -21.58 17.19 -5.11
C ARG A 83 -20.41 16.63 -4.35
N VAL A 84 -20.22 17.11 -3.12
CA VAL A 84 -19.12 16.68 -2.24
C VAL A 84 -19.50 15.40 -1.49
N TYR A 85 -18.61 14.40 -1.55
CA TYR A 85 -18.66 13.17 -0.79
C TYR A 85 -17.23 12.78 -0.40
N LEU A 86 -16.87 12.99 0.84
CA LEU A 86 -15.53 12.73 1.37
C LEU A 86 -15.61 11.76 2.54
N ILE A 87 -14.58 10.93 2.66
CA ILE A 87 -14.44 9.91 3.71
C ILE A 87 -13.20 10.24 4.52
N GLY A 88 -13.32 10.19 5.83
CA GLY A 88 -12.19 10.30 6.75
C GLY A 88 -12.18 9.18 7.75
N GLU A 89 -11.00 8.67 8.05
CA GLU A 89 -10.77 7.64 9.07
C GLU A 89 -9.60 8.04 9.95
N ALA A 90 -9.73 7.78 11.26
CA ALA A 90 -8.60 7.91 12.19
C ALA A 90 -8.79 7.04 13.43
N LEU A 91 -7.67 6.47 13.87
CA LEU A 91 -7.55 5.75 15.14
C LEU A 91 -6.54 6.50 16.00
N VAL A 92 -6.92 6.84 17.25
CA VAL A 92 -6.08 7.59 18.19
C VAL A 92 -6.15 6.95 19.57
N GLY A 93 -5.02 6.91 20.24
CA GLY A 93 -4.88 6.34 21.58
C GLY A 93 -4.57 4.87 21.59
N GLU A 94 -4.53 4.31 22.77
CA GLU A 94 -4.20 2.90 23.04
C GLU A 94 -5.04 2.36 24.20
N GLY A 95 -4.97 1.03 24.41
CA GLY A 95 -5.71 0.38 25.45
C GLY A 95 -7.22 0.37 25.22
N ASN A 96 -7.99 0.36 26.31
CA ASN A 96 -9.45 0.34 26.23
C ASN A 96 -10.05 1.69 25.82
N GLU A 97 -9.36 2.78 26.05
CA GLU A 97 -9.82 4.13 25.71
C GLU A 97 -9.58 4.53 24.26
N VAL A 98 -8.97 3.66 23.44
CA VAL A 98 -8.73 3.90 22.01
C VAL A 98 -10.00 4.39 21.31
N ALA A 99 -9.88 5.45 20.52
CA ALA A 99 -10.95 5.98 19.71
C ALA A 99 -10.70 5.67 18.24
N HIS A 100 -11.72 5.15 17.58
CA HIS A 100 -11.74 4.95 16.13
C HIS A 100 -12.92 5.69 15.53
N ILE A 101 -12.64 6.62 14.66
CA ILE A 101 -13.62 7.45 13.97
C ILE A 101 -13.60 7.11 12.48
N ASP A 102 -14.78 6.81 11.93
CA ASP A 102 -15.04 6.89 10.48
C ASP A 102 -16.08 7.97 10.26
N LEU A 103 -15.85 8.84 9.29
CA LEU A 103 -16.83 9.87 8.99
C LEU A 103 -17.05 10.07 7.49
N LEU A 104 -18.26 10.51 7.18
CA LEU A 104 -18.62 11.07 5.90
C LEU A 104 -18.86 12.56 6.07
N ILE A 105 -18.34 13.38 5.18
CA ILE A 105 -18.62 14.81 5.12
C ILE A 105 -18.93 15.24 3.70
N GLY A 106 -19.96 16.03 3.50
CA GLY A 106 -20.33 16.51 2.16
C GLY A 106 -21.73 17.11 2.11
N ASP A 107 -22.22 17.27 0.88
CA ASP A 107 -23.45 18.02 0.61
C ASP A 107 -24.70 17.40 1.26
N LYS A 108 -25.49 18.27 1.90
CA LYS A 108 -26.79 17.92 2.46
C LYS A 108 -27.81 17.43 1.41
N ASN A 109 -27.63 17.82 0.15
CA ASN A 109 -28.45 17.40 -0.99
C ASN A 109 -27.79 16.30 -1.82
N GLY A 110 -26.81 15.58 -1.25
CA GLY A 110 -26.07 14.50 -1.88
C GLY A 110 -26.09 13.22 -1.05
N PRO A 111 -25.24 12.24 -1.40
CA PRO A 111 -25.18 10.95 -0.71
C PRO A 111 -24.95 11.05 0.80
N VAL A 112 -24.20 12.07 1.25
CA VAL A 112 -23.97 12.30 2.69
C VAL A 112 -25.25 12.80 3.37
N GLY A 113 -26.00 13.69 2.71
CA GLY A 113 -27.29 14.16 3.19
C GLY A 113 -28.35 13.04 3.27
N ASP A 114 -28.36 12.14 2.27
CA ASP A 114 -29.23 10.96 2.28
C ASP A 114 -28.89 10.04 3.47
N ALA A 115 -27.59 9.77 3.69
CA ALA A 115 -27.12 8.96 4.84
C ALA A 115 -27.44 9.63 6.17
N PHE A 116 -27.32 10.96 6.26
CA PHE A 116 -27.65 11.74 7.45
C PHE A 116 -29.14 11.66 7.75
N ALA A 117 -30.01 11.90 6.77
CA ALA A 117 -31.47 11.84 6.93
C ALA A 117 -31.95 10.43 7.31
N GLN A 118 -31.42 9.41 6.65
CA GLN A 118 -31.73 8.01 6.98
C GLN A 118 -31.26 7.67 8.40
N GLY A 119 -30.05 8.06 8.78
CA GLY A 119 -29.53 7.84 10.13
C GLY A 119 -30.38 8.52 11.21
N MET A 120 -30.92 9.71 10.95
CA MET A 120 -31.82 10.42 11.87
C MET A 120 -33.16 9.69 12.06
N CYS A 121 -33.66 9.00 11.05
CA CYS A 121 -34.99 8.35 11.05
C CYS A 121 -34.95 6.87 11.44
N ASN A 122 -33.81 6.18 11.25
CA ASN A 122 -33.67 4.76 11.50
C ASN A 122 -33.14 4.50 12.89
N LEU A 123 -34.05 4.02 13.78
CA LEU A 123 -33.69 3.62 15.13
C LEU A 123 -33.30 2.14 15.14
N SER A 124 -32.04 1.85 15.40
CA SER A 124 -31.54 0.48 15.60
C SER A 124 -31.27 0.23 17.07
N ALA A 125 -31.74 -0.89 17.60
CA ALA A 125 -31.51 -1.25 19.01
C ALA A 125 -30.00 -1.27 19.32
N GLY A 126 -29.57 -0.50 20.30
CA GLY A 126 -28.18 -0.40 20.75
C GLY A 126 -27.25 0.43 19.82
N HIS A 127 -27.77 0.99 18.72
CA HIS A 127 -27.02 1.83 17.78
C HIS A 127 -27.80 3.12 17.44
N THR A 128 -28.53 3.65 18.39
CA THR A 128 -29.35 4.84 18.17
C THR A 128 -28.47 6.05 17.83
N PRO A 129 -28.62 6.65 16.66
CA PRO A 129 -27.88 7.86 16.29
C PRO A 129 -28.30 9.06 17.14
N LEU A 130 -27.41 10.01 17.29
CA LEU A 130 -27.63 11.24 18.04
C LEU A 130 -27.07 12.44 17.27
N LEU A 131 -27.83 13.53 17.22
CA LEU A 131 -27.28 14.80 16.76
C LEU A 131 -26.25 15.30 17.79
N ALA A 132 -25.01 15.49 17.37
CA ALA A 132 -23.97 16.01 18.23
C ALA A 132 -24.25 17.44 18.66
N VAL A 133 -23.95 17.78 19.93
CA VAL A 133 -24.14 19.12 20.49
C VAL A 133 -22.92 19.52 21.31
N ILE A 134 -22.50 20.79 21.21
CA ILE A 134 -21.45 21.37 22.04
C ILE A 134 -21.96 21.49 23.48
N ARG A 135 -23.20 21.87 23.64
CA ARG A 135 -24.00 21.87 24.86
C ARG A 135 -25.49 21.74 24.48
N PRO A 136 -26.39 21.44 25.41
CA PRO A 136 -27.83 21.42 25.11
C PRO A 136 -28.28 22.66 24.33
N ASN A 137 -29.01 22.45 23.26
CA ASN A 137 -29.53 23.47 22.34
C ASN A 137 -28.46 24.20 21.50
N LEU A 138 -27.21 23.66 21.40
CA LEU A 138 -26.16 24.25 20.58
C LEU A 138 -25.43 23.13 19.78
N PRO A 139 -25.97 22.69 18.64
CA PRO A 139 -25.24 21.77 17.75
C PRO A 139 -24.08 22.53 17.05
N PRO A 140 -23.01 21.80 16.65
CA PRO A 140 -22.00 22.34 15.77
C PRO A 140 -22.54 22.53 14.35
N LYS A 141 -21.85 23.33 13.55
CA LYS A 141 -22.03 23.40 12.11
C LYS A 141 -20.74 23.00 11.42
N PRO A 142 -20.77 22.14 10.36
CA PRO A 142 -21.94 21.43 9.82
C PRO A 142 -22.64 20.56 10.84
N TYR A 143 -23.97 20.36 10.66
CA TYR A 143 -24.70 19.44 11.54
C TYR A 143 -24.08 18.05 11.47
N THR A 144 -23.86 17.45 12.62
CA THR A 144 -23.11 16.21 12.76
C THR A 144 -23.98 15.15 13.44
N LEU A 145 -24.23 14.04 12.73
CA LEU A 145 -24.88 12.85 13.26
C LEU A 145 -23.83 11.90 13.82
N LEU A 146 -23.89 11.61 15.09
CA LEU A 146 -23.05 10.60 15.74
C LEU A 146 -23.73 9.24 15.68
N VAL A 147 -23.01 8.22 15.20
CA VAL A 147 -23.47 6.83 15.10
C VAL A 147 -22.57 5.92 15.92
N PRO A 148 -23.08 5.25 16.97
CA PRO A 148 -22.30 4.29 17.75
C PRO A 148 -21.94 3.05 16.91
N LYS A 149 -20.65 2.69 16.85
CA LYS A 149 -20.19 1.45 16.19
C LYS A 149 -20.34 0.20 17.06
N VAL A 150 -20.41 0.38 18.36
CA VAL A 150 -20.56 -0.71 19.33
C VAL A 150 -21.99 -0.70 19.87
N THR A 151 -22.59 -1.90 19.97
CA THR A 151 -23.91 -2.04 20.56
C THR A 151 -23.89 -1.62 22.02
N THR A 152 -24.64 -0.57 22.36
CA THR A 152 -24.83 -0.14 23.76
C THR A 152 -25.77 -1.12 24.48
N LYS A 153 -25.30 -1.73 25.56
CA LYS A 153 -26.03 -2.78 26.29
C LYS A 153 -26.63 -2.27 27.61
N ASN A 154 -26.13 -1.17 28.12
CA ASN A 154 -26.50 -0.62 29.43
C ASN A 154 -26.31 0.90 29.43
N ILE A 155 -26.78 1.54 30.53
CA ILE A 155 -26.71 3.01 30.68
C ILE A 155 -25.26 3.54 30.75
N GLU A 156 -24.33 2.73 31.22
CA GLU A 156 -22.91 3.14 31.29
C GLU A 156 -22.31 3.26 29.89
N ASP A 157 -22.59 2.32 28.99
CA ASP A 157 -22.15 2.40 27.57
C ASP A 157 -22.77 3.63 26.90
N VAL A 158 -24.06 3.89 27.16
CA VAL A 158 -24.77 5.08 26.68
C VAL A 158 -24.08 6.36 27.16
N ASN A 159 -23.72 6.44 28.45
CA ASN A 159 -23.08 7.62 29.03
C ASN A 159 -21.69 7.88 28.44
N LYS A 160 -20.90 6.84 28.12
CA LYS A 160 -19.57 6.99 27.45
C LYS A 160 -19.69 7.61 26.07
N ILE A 161 -20.70 7.18 25.30
CA ILE A 161 -20.90 7.63 23.93
C ILE A 161 -21.58 8.99 23.88
N PHE A 162 -22.69 9.17 24.59
CA PHE A 162 -23.47 10.42 24.55
C PHE A 162 -22.93 11.51 25.50
N GLY A 163 -21.98 11.16 26.35
CA GLY A 163 -21.22 12.09 27.18
C GLY A 163 -19.92 12.52 26.50
N PRO A 164 -18.75 11.96 26.94
CA PRO A 164 -17.44 12.43 26.50
C PRO A 164 -17.19 12.26 25.00
N ALA A 165 -17.59 11.16 24.39
CA ALA A 165 -17.33 10.95 22.96
C ALA A 165 -18.13 11.93 22.09
N GLN A 166 -19.43 12.12 22.38
CA GLN A 166 -20.28 13.07 21.68
C GLN A 166 -19.78 14.51 21.84
N ALA A 167 -19.43 14.92 23.07
CA ALA A 167 -18.90 16.26 23.33
C ALA A 167 -17.58 16.52 22.58
N ALA A 168 -16.72 15.50 22.51
CA ALA A 168 -15.47 15.52 21.77
C ALA A 168 -15.68 15.74 20.26
N VAL A 169 -16.60 14.95 19.66
CA VAL A 169 -16.95 15.08 18.23
C VAL A 169 -17.49 16.48 17.94
N ALA A 170 -18.45 16.96 18.73
CA ALA A 170 -19.04 18.28 18.52
C ALA A 170 -17.99 19.42 18.62
N LYS A 171 -17.09 19.35 19.60
CA LYS A 171 -16.00 20.31 19.76
C LYS A 171 -15.01 20.24 18.61
N ALA A 172 -14.60 19.02 18.20
CA ALA A 172 -13.67 18.84 17.09
C ALA A 172 -14.19 19.40 15.75
N VAL A 173 -15.50 19.24 15.48
CA VAL A 173 -16.14 19.84 14.30
C VAL A 173 -16.11 21.36 14.36
N ALA A 174 -16.47 21.95 15.51
CA ALA A 174 -16.45 23.41 15.69
C ALA A 174 -15.03 23.98 15.50
N ASP A 175 -14.03 23.34 16.12
CA ASP A 175 -12.63 23.75 15.99
C ASP A 175 -12.08 23.53 14.56
N ALA A 176 -12.54 22.50 13.85
CA ALA A 176 -12.16 22.28 12.46
C ALA A 176 -12.67 23.41 11.53
N VAL A 177 -13.82 24.02 11.85
CA VAL A 177 -14.31 25.21 11.15
C VAL A 177 -13.51 26.45 11.54
N GLU A 178 -13.22 26.61 12.83
CA GLU A 178 -12.42 27.72 13.33
C GLU A 178 -11.01 27.74 12.72
N ASP A 179 -10.36 26.59 12.67
CA ASP A 179 -9.02 26.38 12.10
C ASP A 179 -9.00 26.43 10.55
N GLY A 180 -10.17 26.51 9.89
CA GLY A 180 -10.26 26.54 8.43
C GLY A 180 -10.07 25.19 7.75
N ILE A 181 -10.04 24.07 8.48
CA ILE A 181 -10.06 22.72 7.92
C ILE A 181 -11.38 22.51 7.15
N ILE A 182 -12.52 22.86 7.75
CA ILE A 182 -13.82 22.89 7.08
C ILE A 182 -14.06 24.33 6.59
N PRO A 183 -14.32 24.54 5.27
CA PRO A 183 -14.57 25.87 4.74
C PRO A 183 -15.82 26.51 5.37
N LYS A 184 -15.68 27.77 5.85
CA LYS A 184 -16.76 28.49 6.55
C LYS A 184 -17.99 28.76 5.68
N ASP A 185 -17.82 28.85 4.38
CA ASP A 185 -18.90 29.02 3.40
C ASP A 185 -19.71 27.74 3.15
N LYS A 186 -19.24 26.58 3.62
CA LYS A 186 -19.87 25.27 3.46
C LYS A 186 -20.63 24.76 4.68
N ILE A 187 -20.56 25.44 5.80
CA ILE A 187 -21.12 24.94 7.08
C ILE A 187 -22.64 24.73 7.09
N ASP A 188 -23.37 25.46 6.23
CA ASP A 188 -24.82 25.33 6.08
C ASP A 188 -25.25 24.41 4.93
N ASP A 189 -24.33 24.08 4.03
CA ASP A 189 -24.55 23.22 2.87
C ASP A 189 -24.11 21.81 3.07
N TRP A 190 -23.13 21.57 3.95
CA TRP A 190 -22.61 20.25 4.29
C TRP A 190 -23.22 19.69 5.56
N VAL A 191 -23.18 18.37 5.67
CA VAL A 191 -23.49 17.59 6.89
C VAL A 191 -22.40 16.57 7.13
N ILE A 192 -22.32 16.07 8.36
CA ILE A 192 -21.36 15.05 8.76
C ILE A 192 -22.11 13.86 9.37
N VAL A 193 -21.76 12.65 8.96
CA VAL A 193 -22.11 11.40 9.65
C VAL A 193 -20.83 10.86 10.26
N CYS A 194 -20.75 10.82 11.58
CA CYS A 194 -19.56 10.43 12.34
C CYS A 194 -19.83 9.15 13.11
N SER A 195 -19.22 8.05 12.68
CA SER A 195 -19.27 6.77 13.39
C SER A 195 -18.19 6.72 14.46
N VAL A 196 -18.59 6.38 15.69
CA VAL A 196 -17.75 6.43 16.89
C VAL A 196 -17.60 5.04 17.50
N PHE A 197 -16.37 4.59 17.67
CA PHE A 197 -16.04 3.39 18.43
C PHE A 197 -15.56 3.80 19.84
N VAL A 198 -16.24 3.29 20.86
CA VAL A 198 -15.80 3.33 22.27
C VAL A 198 -15.80 1.92 22.78
N HIS A 199 -14.65 1.43 23.27
CA HIS A 199 -14.55 0.07 23.78
C HIS A 199 -15.42 -0.09 25.04
N PRO A 200 -16.20 -1.21 25.17
CA PRO A 200 -17.10 -1.39 26.34
C PRO A 200 -16.36 -1.33 27.69
N ALA A 201 -15.13 -1.79 27.77
CA ALA A 201 -14.31 -1.73 28.98
C ALA A 201 -13.60 -0.39 29.23
N ALA A 202 -13.78 0.61 28.35
CA ALA A 202 -13.26 1.96 28.60
C ALA A 202 -13.94 2.59 29.81
N SER A 203 -13.21 3.30 30.68
CA SER A 203 -13.73 3.86 31.92
C SER A 203 -13.26 5.30 32.19
N ASP A 204 -12.15 5.72 31.60
CA ASP A 204 -11.63 7.07 31.76
C ASP A 204 -12.30 8.05 30.79
N PHE A 205 -13.30 8.79 31.27
CA PHE A 205 -14.05 9.77 30.48
C PHE A 205 -13.19 10.88 29.89
N ARG A 206 -12.10 11.26 30.56
CA ARG A 206 -11.18 12.28 30.05
C ARG A 206 -10.40 11.74 28.83
N LYS A 207 -9.88 10.52 28.92
CA LYS A 207 -9.21 9.87 27.78
C LYS A 207 -10.19 9.60 26.63
N ILE A 208 -11.41 9.10 26.92
CA ILE A 208 -12.45 8.94 25.91
C ILE A 208 -12.68 10.27 25.17
N TYR A 209 -12.81 11.38 25.91
CA TYR A 209 -12.95 12.70 25.29
C TYR A 209 -11.74 13.08 24.44
N GLN A 210 -10.52 13.01 25.00
CA GLN A 210 -9.30 13.46 24.31
C GLN A 210 -9.03 12.66 23.03
N TYR A 211 -9.18 11.33 23.10
CA TYR A 211 -8.91 10.48 21.96
C TYR A 211 -9.97 10.61 20.86
N ASN A 212 -11.26 10.72 21.21
CA ASN A 212 -12.31 10.97 20.24
C ASN A 212 -12.19 12.37 19.61
N TYR A 213 -11.79 13.38 20.37
CA TYR A 213 -11.50 14.71 19.84
C TYR A 213 -10.37 14.67 18.81
N GLY A 214 -9.23 14.08 19.18
CA GLY A 214 -8.08 13.95 18.30
C GLY A 214 -8.39 13.12 17.04
N ALA A 215 -9.07 12.00 17.21
CA ALA A 215 -9.46 11.13 16.09
C ALA A 215 -10.43 11.84 15.14
N THR A 216 -11.43 12.56 15.66
CA THR A 216 -12.39 13.30 14.82
C THR A 216 -11.69 14.40 14.03
N LYS A 217 -10.84 15.20 14.69
CA LYS A 217 -10.10 16.29 14.04
C LYS A 217 -9.15 15.77 12.95
N LEU A 218 -8.46 14.64 13.22
CA LEU A 218 -7.59 13.98 12.25
C LEU A 218 -8.38 13.38 11.08
N ALA A 219 -9.51 12.73 11.34
CA ALA A 219 -10.37 12.17 10.31
C ALA A 219 -10.94 13.28 9.39
N LEU A 220 -11.37 14.42 9.93
CA LEU A 220 -11.78 15.58 9.15
C LEU A 220 -10.64 16.10 8.26
N LYS A 221 -9.45 16.31 8.85
CA LYS A 221 -8.27 16.75 8.07
C LYS A 221 -7.96 15.77 6.92
N ARG A 222 -8.00 14.45 7.18
CA ARG A 222 -7.76 13.41 6.19
C ARG A 222 -8.84 13.40 5.10
N ALA A 223 -10.11 13.56 5.46
CA ALA A 223 -11.21 13.64 4.51
C ALA A 223 -11.00 14.80 3.52
N LEU A 224 -10.74 16.01 4.03
CA LEU A 224 -10.54 17.20 3.20
C LEU A 224 -9.24 17.12 2.38
N ALA A 225 -8.21 16.46 2.88
CA ALA A 225 -6.97 16.18 2.14
C ALA A 225 -7.10 14.99 1.16
N LYS A 226 -8.26 14.32 1.08
CA LYS A 226 -8.46 13.09 0.27
C LYS A 226 -7.41 12.01 0.57
N TYR A 227 -7.02 11.91 1.83
CA TYR A 227 -6.04 10.91 2.30
C TYR A 227 -6.68 9.52 2.41
N PRO A 228 -5.93 8.43 2.11
CA PRO A 228 -4.55 8.42 1.64
C PRO A 228 -4.43 8.66 0.13
N SER A 229 -3.31 9.18 -0.33
CA SER A 229 -2.98 9.16 -1.75
C SER A 229 -2.76 7.72 -2.23
N LEU A 230 -2.91 7.47 -3.53
CA LEU A 230 -2.66 6.15 -4.12
C LEU A 230 -1.23 5.67 -3.85
N GLU A 231 -0.26 6.58 -3.93
CA GLU A 231 1.15 6.29 -3.64
C GLU A 231 1.36 5.88 -2.18
N LYS A 232 0.76 6.63 -1.25
CA LYS A 232 0.82 6.31 0.19
C LYS A 232 0.19 4.95 0.48
N MET A 233 -0.96 4.65 -0.12
CA MET A 233 -1.63 3.35 0.02
C MET A 233 -0.72 2.22 -0.50
N PHE A 234 -0.14 2.36 -1.68
CA PHE A 234 0.77 1.35 -2.24
C PHE A 234 2.06 1.21 -1.44
N TYR A 235 2.57 2.31 -0.90
CA TYR A 235 3.76 2.28 -0.05
C TYR A 235 3.53 1.52 1.25
N ASP A 236 2.39 1.70 1.90
CA ASP A 236 2.11 1.14 3.23
C ASP A 236 1.44 -0.22 3.22
N LYS A 237 0.72 -0.61 2.15
CA LYS A 237 -0.08 -1.85 2.12
C LYS A 237 0.71 -3.12 2.49
N ASP A 238 2.00 -3.15 2.15
CA ASP A 238 2.87 -4.29 2.40
C ASP A 238 3.82 -4.06 3.60
N ARG A 239 3.76 -2.87 4.23
CA ARG A 239 4.68 -2.43 5.29
C ARG A 239 4.01 -2.17 6.61
N ALA A 240 2.74 -1.79 6.58
CA ALA A 240 2.02 -1.43 7.79
C ALA A 240 1.79 -2.64 8.71
N LYS A 241 2.17 -2.49 9.97
CA LYS A 241 1.85 -3.46 11.02
C LYS A 241 0.43 -3.23 11.47
N HIS A 242 -0.40 -4.27 11.40
CA HIS A 242 -1.78 -4.17 11.87
C HIS A 242 -1.84 -4.16 13.41
N PRO A 243 -2.48 -3.19 14.05
CA PRO A 243 -2.41 -3.01 15.51
C PRO A 243 -2.97 -4.22 16.28
N ILE A 244 -4.03 -4.86 15.80
CA ILE A 244 -4.66 -6.02 16.46
C ILE A 244 -3.86 -7.31 16.19
N MET A 245 -3.42 -7.55 14.96
CA MET A 245 -2.60 -8.72 14.63
C MET A 245 -1.22 -8.66 15.30
N GLY A 246 -0.69 -7.47 15.51
CA GLY A 246 0.63 -7.28 16.12
C GLY A 246 1.81 -7.59 15.20
N PHE A 247 1.54 -7.95 13.93
CA PHE A 247 2.53 -8.18 12.88
C PHE A 247 2.03 -7.63 11.53
N LYS A 248 2.92 -7.54 10.56
CA LYS A 248 2.59 -7.27 9.17
C LYS A 248 2.71 -8.55 8.33
N VAL A 249 2.01 -8.62 7.21
CA VAL A 249 2.23 -9.64 6.18
C VAL A 249 3.25 -9.08 5.18
N PRO A 250 4.49 -9.56 5.19
CA PRO A 250 5.55 -8.95 4.40
C PRO A 250 5.38 -9.23 2.91
N ARG A 251 5.81 -8.27 2.09
CA ARG A 251 5.91 -8.40 0.62
C ARG A 251 7.20 -7.74 0.15
N LEU A 252 7.73 -8.22 -0.98
CA LEU A 252 8.90 -7.61 -1.63
C LEU A 252 8.44 -6.44 -2.50
N TRP A 253 8.60 -5.20 -2.01
CA TRP A 253 8.05 -4.00 -2.63
C TRP A 253 9.08 -3.12 -3.34
N ARG A 254 10.32 -3.09 -2.84
CA ARG A 254 11.42 -2.29 -3.43
C ARG A 254 12.78 -2.89 -3.09
N PRO A 255 13.53 -3.45 -4.04
CA PRO A 255 14.90 -3.91 -3.81
C PRO A 255 15.85 -2.72 -3.49
N PRO A 256 17.05 -2.97 -2.95
CA PRO A 256 17.65 -4.29 -2.72
C PRO A 256 17.26 -4.93 -1.38
N TYR A 257 17.52 -6.26 -1.25
CA TYR A 257 17.26 -7.05 -0.03
C TYR A 257 18.49 -7.88 0.36
N LEU A 258 18.65 -8.11 1.67
CA LEU A 258 19.59 -9.07 2.24
C LEU A 258 18.82 -10.32 2.70
N GLN A 259 19.06 -11.45 2.07
CA GLN A 259 18.48 -12.74 2.43
C GLN A 259 19.49 -13.55 3.23
N ILE A 260 19.09 -14.01 4.41
CA ILE A 260 19.96 -14.75 5.33
C ILE A 260 19.57 -16.22 5.28
N ALA A 261 20.46 -17.06 4.71
CA ALA A 261 20.24 -18.48 4.56
C ALA A 261 20.59 -19.24 5.85
N LEU A 262 19.59 -19.85 6.49
CA LEU A 262 19.72 -20.66 7.70
C LEU A 262 19.97 -22.13 7.31
N ASP A 263 21.20 -22.43 6.89
CA ASP A 263 21.62 -23.78 6.43
C ASP A 263 22.11 -24.70 7.54
N ASN A 264 22.28 -24.18 8.78
CA ASN A 264 22.65 -25.02 9.91
C ASN A 264 21.47 -25.95 10.25
N PRO A 265 21.64 -27.28 10.30
CA PRO A 265 20.56 -28.21 10.59
C PRO A 265 20.08 -28.20 12.05
N GLU A 266 20.65 -27.35 12.93
CA GLU A 266 20.24 -27.23 14.34
C GLU A 266 19.24 -26.05 14.50
N LEU A 267 18.02 -26.37 14.90
CA LEU A 267 16.93 -25.40 15.06
C LEU A 267 17.26 -24.28 16.08
N ASP A 268 17.88 -24.64 17.20
CA ASP A 268 18.28 -23.65 18.21
C ASP A 268 19.34 -22.69 17.70
N SER A 269 20.20 -23.14 16.79
CA SER A 269 21.15 -22.26 16.11
C SER A 269 20.43 -21.26 15.18
N ALA A 270 19.45 -21.73 14.42
CA ALA A 270 18.63 -20.88 13.56
C ALA A 270 17.86 -19.81 14.39
N LYS A 271 17.23 -20.22 15.50
CA LYS A 271 16.56 -19.29 16.43
C LYS A 271 17.51 -18.26 17.03
N LYS A 272 18.73 -18.64 17.38
CA LYS A 272 19.76 -17.72 17.90
C LYS A 272 20.20 -16.70 16.85
N VAL A 273 20.28 -17.08 15.59
CA VAL A 273 20.56 -16.14 14.49
C VAL A 273 19.42 -15.13 14.38
N ILE A 274 18.16 -15.60 14.26
CA ILE A 274 16.98 -14.74 14.13
C ILE A 274 16.88 -13.73 15.28
N ALA A 275 17.16 -14.15 16.52
CA ALA A 275 17.07 -13.29 17.71
C ALA A 275 18.07 -12.11 17.71
N GLN A 276 19.11 -12.18 16.89
CA GLN A 276 20.16 -11.15 16.78
C GLN A 276 20.01 -10.30 15.49
N LEU A 277 18.98 -10.57 14.68
CA LEU A 277 18.75 -9.78 13.46
C LEU A 277 18.11 -8.43 13.80
N PRO A 278 18.55 -7.32 13.18
CA PRO A 278 17.86 -6.07 13.29
C PRO A 278 16.49 -6.15 12.60
N GLY A 279 15.49 -5.45 13.15
CA GLY A 279 14.19 -5.32 12.51
C GLY A 279 14.31 -4.45 11.25
N SER A 280 14.15 -5.05 10.08
CA SER A 280 14.22 -4.34 8.81
C SER A 280 13.33 -5.01 7.76
N ASP A 281 12.70 -4.20 6.90
CA ASP A 281 11.97 -4.65 5.71
C ASP A 281 12.90 -5.16 4.61
N ARG A 282 14.20 -4.93 4.76
CA ARG A 282 15.23 -5.33 3.81
C ARG A 282 15.83 -6.69 4.11
N ILE A 283 15.46 -7.31 5.23
CA ILE A 283 15.97 -8.61 5.63
C ILE A 283 14.93 -9.69 5.33
N ILE A 284 15.37 -10.72 4.61
CA ILE A 284 14.62 -11.92 4.28
C ILE A 284 15.26 -13.09 5.05
N ILE A 285 14.45 -13.98 5.60
CA ILE A 285 14.92 -15.22 6.23
C ILE A 285 14.67 -16.37 5.27
N GLU A 286 15.72 -17.12 4.97
CA GLU A 286 15.61 -18.36 4.21
C GLU A 286 15.76 -19.54 5.17
N VAL A 287 14.74 -20.39 5.20
CA VAL A 287 14.79 -21.67 5.87
C VAL A 287 15.48 -22.66 4.94
N GLY A 288 16.76 -22.91 5.19
CA GLY A 288 17.63 -23.66 4.30
C GLY A 288 17.23 -25.12 4.13
N THR A 289 17.57 -25.69 2.98
CA THR A 289 17.27 -27.10 2.65
C THR A 289 17.71 -28.10 3.73
N PRO A 290 18.91 -27.99 4.38
CA PRO A 290 19.32 -28.91 5.42
C PRO A 290 18.41 -28.89 6.65
N LEU A 291 17.92 -27.71 7.01
CA LEU A 291 17.04 -27.53 8.16
C LEU A 291 15.65 -28.12 7.88
N ILE A 292 15.08 -27.86 6.70
CA ILE A 292 13.80 -28.43 6.27
C ILE A 292 13.88 -29.95 6.16
N LYS A 293 14.96 -30.50 5.63
CA LYS A 293 15.15 -31.95 5.54
C LYS A 293 15.23 -32.64 6.91
N ARG A 294 15.72 -31.94 7.93
CA ARG A 294 15.80 -32.49 9.29
C ARG A 294 14.48 -32.44 10.04
N TYR A 295 13.71 -31.37 9.92
CA TYR A 295 12.51 -31.10 10.73
C TYR A 295 11.19 -31.14 9.96
N GLY A 296 11.25 -31.24 8.62
CA GLY A 296 10.10 -31.06 7.75
C GLY A 296 9.68 -29.59 7.62
N THR A 297 8.65 -29.34 6.82
CA THR A 297 8.18 -27.97 6.53
C THR A 297 7.68 -27.22 7.77
N LYS A 298 7.22 -27.91 8.81
CA LYS A 298 6.77 -27.30 10.08
C LYS A 298 7.79 -26.36 10.71
N VAL A 299 9.07 -26.56 10.47
CA VAL A 299 10.14 -25.67 10.96
C VAL A 299 9.99 -24.23 10.47
N ILE A 300 9.34 -24.02 9.32
CA ILE A 300 9.08 -22.69 8.76
C ILE A 300 8.19 -21.88 9.71
N ASN A 301 7.05 -22.47 10.10
CA ASN A 301 6.10 -21.83 11.02
C ASN A 301 6.73 -21.64 12.42
N GLU A 302 7.51 -22.62 12.88
CA GLU A 302 8.19 -22.52 14.18
C GLU A 302 9.21 -21.37 14.23
N LEU A 303 9.96 -21.14 13.15
CA LEU A 303 10.88 -20.00 13.03
C LEU A 303 10.14 -18.67 12.84
N ARG A 304 9.01 -18.69 12.12
CA ARG A 304 8.17 -17.49 11.94
C ARG A 304 7.66 -16.94 13.27
N GLU A 305 7.34 -17.78 14.24
CA GLU A 305 6.91 -17.31 15.57
C GLU A 305 7.96 -16.40 16.25
N ALA A 306 9.25 -16.59 15.95
CA ALA A 306 10.33 -15.73 16.46
C ALA A 306 10.46 -14.40 15.66
N ALA A 307 9.95 -14.34 14.42
CA ALA A 307 10.13 -13.19 13.54
C ALA A 307 8.88 -12.92 12.68
N LYS A 308 7.73 -12.72 13.32
CA LYS A 308 6.37 -12.66 12.71
C LYS A 308 6.21 -11.68 11.53
N SER A 309 6.99 -10.62 11.50
CA SER A 309 6.90 -9.57 10.46
C SER A 309 7.97 -9.69 9.37
N MET A 310 8.86 -10.67 9.41
CA MET A 310 9.89 -10.87 8.41
C MET A 310 9.39 -11.74 7.25
N PHE A 311 9.99 -11.59 6.08
CA PHE A 311 9.71 -12.39 4.90
C PHE A 311 10.46 -13.72 4.98
N PHE A 312 9.76 -14.85 4.77
CA PHE A 312 10.31 -16.19 4.88
C PHE A 312 10.31 -16.91 3.53
N VAL A 313 11.47 -17.43 3.16
CA VAL A 313 11.69 -18.27 1.98
C VAL A 313 11.87 -19.73 2.43
N ALA A 314 11.10 -20.64 1.87
CA ALA A 314 11.26 -22.08 2.08
C ALA A 314 12.15 -22.67 0.96
N ASP A 315 13.38 -23.02 1.28
CA ASP A 315 14.32 -23.59 0.32
C ASP A 315 14.14 -25.11 0.19
N LEU A 316 13.07 -25.54 -0.49
CA LEU A 316 12.76 -26.95 -0.74
C LEU A 316 13.65 -27.54 -1.83
N LYS A 317 14.15 -26.73 -2.76
CA LYS A 317 14.81 -27.17 -4.01
C LYS A 317 13.99 -28.24 -4.73
N THR A 318 12.70 -27.96 -4.89
CA THR A 318 11.73 -28.85 -5.54
C THR A 318 12.26 -29.34 -6.89
N LEU A 319 12.26 -30.65 -7.09
CA LEU A 319 12.67 -31.31 -8.35
C LEU A 319 11.52 -32.04 -9.05
N ASP A 320 10.47 -32.39 -8.32
CA ASP A 320 9.26 -33.04 -8.79
C ASP A 320 8.06 -32.65 -7.95
N VAL A 321 6.85 -33.02 -8.37
CA VAL A 321 5.56 -32.74 -7.69
C VAL A 321 5.39 -31.28 -7.26
N GLY A 322 5.77 -30.35 -8.13
CA GLY A 322 5.89 -28.92 -7.85
C GLY A 322 4.70 -28.31 -7.11
N LYS A 323 3.46 -28.66 -7.51
CA LYS A 323 2.24 -28.20 -6.85
C LYS A 323 2.18 -28.63 -5.37
N VAL A 324 2.45 -29.89 -5.07
CA VAL A 324 2.35 -30.44 -3.71
C VAL A 324 3.35 -29.79 -2.78
N GLU A 325 4.59 -29.57 -3.24
CA GLU A 325 5.62 -28.95 -2.40
C GLU A 325 5.33 -27.46 -2.14
N VAL A 326 4.73 -26.76 -3.09
CA VAL A 326 4.24 -25.40 -2.86
C VAL A 326 3.15 -25.39 -1.78
N ASP A 327 2.15 -26.29 -1.89
CA ASP A 327 1.07 -26.40 -0.90
C ASP A 327 1.64 -26.65 0.51
N LEU A 328 2.61 -27.58 0.64
CA LEU A 328 3.25 -27.88 1.93
C LEU A 328 3.96 -26.70 2.57
N ALA A 329 4.64 -25.86 1.77
CA ALA A 329 5.30 -24.67 2.30
C ALA A 329 4.31 -23.54 2.62
N TYR A 330 3.28 -23.40 1.80
CA TYR A 330 2.22 -22.43 2.00
C TYR A 330 1.42 -22.69 3.28
N ASP A 331 1.08 -23.94 3.55
CA ASP A 331 0.38 -24.34 4.79
C ASP A 331 1.20 -23.99 6.05
N GLU A 332 2.51 -23.96 5.94
CA GLU A 332 3.43 -23.53 7.02
C GLU A 332 3.81 -22.04 6.91
N THR A 333 3.03 -21.27 6.17
CA THR A 333 3.11 -19.80 6.07
C THR A 333 4.38 -19.25 5.38
N ALA A 334 5.01 -19.99 4.48
CA ALA A 334 6.10 -19.46 3.65
C ALA A 334 5.59 -18.34 2.73
N ASP A 335 6.37 -17.25 2.61
CA ASP A 335 6.07 -16.15 1.68
C ASP A 335 6.63 -16.42 0.29
N ALA A 336 7.67 -17.26 0.20
CA ALA A 336 8.28 -17.72 -1.05
C ALA A 336 8.72 -19.19 -0.93
N VAL A 337 8.71 -19.89 -2.06
CA VAL A 337 9.13 -21.30 -2.15
C VAL A 337 10.14 -21.46 -3.27
N VAL A 338 11.19 -22.28 -3.06
CA VAL A 338 12.29 -22.46 -4.01
C VAL A 338 12.22 -23.82 -4.70
N ALA A 339 12.20 -23.80 -6.04
CA ALA A 339 12.42 -24.97 -6.86
C ALA A 339 13.85 -24.98 -7.46
N ALA A 340 14.40 -26.16 -7.66
CA ALA A 340 15.67 -26.30 -8.36
C ALA A 340 15.46 -26.10 -9.87
N GLY A 341 16.23 -25.23 -10.51
CA GLY A 341 16.23 -25.00 -11.95
C GLY A 341 16.60 -26.24 -12.78
N LEU A 342 17.15 -27.26 -12.14
CA LEU A 342 17.40 -28.56 -12.74
C LEU A 342 16.12 -29.37 -13.00
N ALA A 343 15.01 -29.06 -12.35
CA ALA A 343 13.73 -29.73 -12.59
C ALA A 343 13.27 -29.56 -14.03
N PRO A 344 12.49 -30.54 -14.58
CA PRO A 344 11.88 -30.43 -15.91
C PRO A 344 11.03 -29.12 -16.01
N PRO A 345 10.95 -28.51 -17.22
CA PRO A 345 10.11 -27.34 -17.43
C PRO A 345 8.65 -27.53 -16.99
N GLU A 346 8.10 -28.72 -17.19
CA GLU A 346 6.73 -29.06 -16.79
C GLU A 346 6.52 -29.00 -15.28
N THR A 347 7.50 -29.45 -14.49
CA THR A 347 7.49 -29.36 -13.04
C THR A 347 7.61 -27.91 -12.58
N LEU A 348 8.52 -27.13 -13.20
CA LEU A 348 8.70 -25.72 -12.91
C LEU A 348 7.45 -24.90 -13.26
N ASP A 349 6.81 -25.15 -14.41
CA ASP A 349 5.56 -24.50 -14.79
C ASP A 349 4.43 -24.80 -13.78
N ALA A 350 4.27 -26.06 -13.36
CA ALA A 350 3.29 -26.44 -12.34
C ALA A 350 3.57 -25.79 -10.97
N PHE A 351 4.85 -25.73 -10.60
CA PHE A 351 5.32 -25.08 -9.37
C PHE A 351 5.03 -23.56 -9.38
N ILE A 352 5.43 -22.87 -10.46
CA ILE A 352 5.23 -21.41 -10.61
C ILE A 352 3.74 -21.09 -10.65
N HIS A 353 2.96 -21.86 -11.40
CA HIS A 353 1.51 -21.67 -11.48
C HIS A 353 0.85 -21.76 -10.11
N GLU A 354 1.17 -22.80 -9.32
CA GLU A 354 0.59 -23.00 -8.00
C GLU A 354 1.03 -21.92 -7.01
N ALA A 355 2.32 -21.55 -7.00
CA ALA A 355 2.80 -20.46 -6.14
C ALA A 355 2.06 -19.15 -6.43
N LYS A 356 1.88 -18.79 -7.70
CA LYS A 356 1.11 -17.60 -8.10
C LYS A 356 -0.37 -17.70 -7.72
N ARG A 357 -0.97 -18.88 -7.88
CA ARG A 357 -2.37 -19.11 -7.46
C ARG A 357 -2.59 -18.85 -5.98
N LEU A 358 -1.62 -19.23 -5.16
CA LEU A 358 -1.65 -19.04 -3.70
C LEU A 358 -1.10 -17.66 -3.26
N ALA A 359 -0.71 -16.80 -4.20
CA ALA A 359 -0.05 -15.52 -3.94
C ALA A 359 1.25 -15.63 -3.11
N THR A 360 1.95 -16.78 -3.23
CA THR A 360 3.30 -17.03 -2.73
C THR A 360 4.31 -16.76 -3.85
N TYR A 361 5.49 -16.28 -3.52
CA TYR A 361 6.52 -16.02 -4.53
C TYR A 361 7.14 -17.33 -5.02
N ALA A 362 7.14 -17.52 -6.35
CA ALA A 362 7.82 -18.62 -7.01
C ALA A 362 9.29 -18.27 -7.22
N VAL A 363 10.20 -19.05 -6.64
CA VAL A 363 11.65 -18.85 -6.75
C VAL A 363 12.25 -20.04 -7.52
N VAL A 364 13.09 -19.76 -8.53
CA VAL A 364 13.84 -20.80 -9.24
C VAL A 364 15.33 -20.60 -9.03
N ASP A 365 15.98 -21.59 -8.40
CA ASP A 365 17.40 -21.61 -8.10
C ASP A 365 18.20 -22.27 -9.25
N MET A 366 19.04 -21.48 -9.92
CA MET A 366 19.86 -21.92 -11.04
C MET A 366 21.14 -22.65 -10.62
N LEU A 367 21.21 -23.17 -9.40
CA LEU A 367 22.33 -23.99 -8.94
C LEU A 367 22.57 -25.15 -9.90
N ASN A 368 23.80 -25.27 -10.43
CA ASN A 368 24.22 -26.28 -11.38
C ASN A 368 23.46 -26.29 -12.74
N VAL A 369 22.67 -25.28 -13.04
CA VAL A 369 22.07 -25.10 -14.37
C VAL A 369 23.15 -24.55 -15.32
N GLU A 370 23.43 -25.28 -16.38
CA GLU A 370 24.50 -24.95 -17.33
C GLU A 370 24.20 -23.64 -18.09
N ASP A 371 22.96 -23.48 -18.53
CA ASP A 371 22.49 -22.28 -19.26
C ASP A 371 21.18 -21.76 -18.64
N PRO A 372 21.26 -20.79 -17.70
CA PRO A 372 20.09 -20.17 -17.07
C PRO A 372 19.16 -19.47 -18.06
N LEU A 373 19.69 -18.84 -19.11
CA LEU A 373 18.87 -18.15 -20.11
C LEU A 373 18.01 -19.13 -20.91
N LYS A 374 18.62 -20.23 -21.36
CA LYS A 374 17.90 -21.29 -22.06
C LYS A 374 16.83 -21.94 -21.19
N LYS A 375 17.15 -22.17 -19.91
CA LYS A 375 16.18 -22.69 -18.93
C LYS A 375 14.99 -21.76 -18.78
N LEU A 376 15.23 -20.47 -18.53
CA LEU A 376 14.16 -19.48 -18.38
C LEU A 376 13.31 -19.33 -19.66
N LYS A 377 13.91 -19.39 -20.84
CA LYS A 377 13.18 -19.37 -22.13
C LYS A 377 12.28 -20.60 -22.34
N SER A 378 12.56 -21.73 -21.68
CA SER A 378 11.77 -22.96 -21.80
C SER A 378 10.50 -22.95 -20.94
N LEU A 379 10.35 -22.00 -20.02
CA LEU A 379 9.22 -21.91 -19.11
C LEU A 379 8.02 -21.18 -19.75
N LYS A 380 6.81 -21.67 -19.52
CA LYS A 380 5.56 -21.03 -19.94
C LYS A 380 5.21 -19.84 -19.02
N GLU A 381 5.38 -20.04 -17.71
CA GLU A 381 5.22 -19.00 -16.71
C GLU A 381 6.58 -18.57 -16.16
N PHE A 382 6.75 -17.26 -15.93
CA PHE A 382 8.02 -16.75 -15.43
C PHE A 382 8.00 -16.70 -13.90
N PRO A 383 9.09 -17.15 -13.20
CA PRO A 383 9.15 -17.05 -11.74
C PRO A 383 9.22 -15.60 -11.26
N ASP A 384 8.85 -15.38 -10.01
CA ASP A 384 8.95 -14.07 -9.38
C ASP A 384 10.40 -13.72 -9.00
N ILE A 385 11.20 -14.75 -8.68
CA ILE A 385 12.62 -14.60 -8.30
C ILE A 385 13.45 -15.67 -9.00
N VAL A 386 14.58 -15.27 -9.55
CA VAL A 386 15.60 -16.16 -10.11
C VAL A 386 16.86 -16.05 -9.26
N ILE A 387 17.36 -17.19 -8.73
CA ILE A 387 18.61 -17.22 -7.98
C ILE A 387 19.74 -17.64 -8.91
N LEU A 388 20.75 -16.81 -9.06
CA LEU A 388 22.03 -17.14 -9.66
C LEU A 388 22.95 -17.66 -8.56
N HIS A 389 23.16 -18.95 -8.52
CA HIS A 389 23.75 -19.63 -7.38
C HIS A 389 25.07 -20.34 -7.74
N ARG A 390 26.13 -19.98 -7.03
CA ARG A 390 27.38 -20.75 -7.06
C ARG A 390 27.43 -21.71 -5.87
N GLY A 391 27.49 -23.02 -6.16
CA GLY A 391 27.53 -24.03 -5.11
C GLY A 391 28.72 -23.90 -4.16
N ILE A 392 28.51 -24.24 -2.87
CA ILE A 392 29.52 -24.20 -1.82
C ILE A 392 30.77 -25.00 -2.23
N ASP A 393 30.59 -26.19 -2.79
CA ASP A 393 31.68 -27.07 -3.21
C ASP A 393 32.48 -26.50 -4.42
N GLN A 394 32.00 -25.45 -5.06
CA GLN A 394 32.59 -24.79 -6.22
C GLN A 394 33.22 -23.41 -5.90
N GLU A 395 33.20 -22.98 -4.65
CA GLU A 395 33.68 -21.64 -4.24
C GLU A 395 35.18 -21.39 -4.54
N THR A 396 35.98 -22.43 -4.71
CA THR A 396 37.44 -22.35 -4.87
C THR A 396 37.94 -22.26 -6.30
N GLY A 397 37.16 -21.81 -7.30
CA GLY A 397 37.73 -21.82 -8.64
C GLY A 397 37.03 -21.06 -9.77
N ARG A 398 35.86 -20.48 -9.54
CA ARG A 398 35.11 -19.75 -10.59
C ARG A 398 34.62 -18.39 -10.12
N ALA A 399 34.60 -17.40 -11.01
CA ALA A 399 33.92 -16.12 -10.77
C ALA A 399 32.42 -16.35 -10.47
N HIS A 400 31.79 -15.41 -9.75
CA HIS A 400 30.37 -15.52 -9.33
C HIS A 400 29.37 -15.60 -10.47
N GLY A 401 29.78 -15.52 -11.73
CA GLY A 401 28.86 -15.53 -12.88
C GLY A 401 27.95 -14.31 -12.94
N LEU A 402 28.34 -13.22 -12.29
CA LEU A 402 27.55 -11.97 -12.24
C LEU A 402 27.37 -11.31 -13.60
N GLU A 403 28.20 -11.70 -14.58
CA GLU A 403 28.20 -11.14 -15.95
C GLU A 403 26.91 -11.50 -16.72
N ILE A 404 26.19 -12.55 -16.30
CA ILE A 404 24.94 -12.96 -16.93
C ILE A 404 23.74 -12.08 -16.53
N ILE A 405 23.85 -11.31 -15.42
CA ILE A 405 22.73 -10.50 -14.90
C ILE A 405 22.22 -9.47 -15.93
N PRO A 406 23.08 -8.63 -16.53
CA PRO A 406 22.62 -7.69 -17.54
C PRO A 406 21.98 -8.37 -18.76
N GLU A 407 22.47 -9.55 -19.17
CA GLU A 407 21.92 -10.30 -20.28
C GLU A 407 20.53 -10.86 -19.97
N ILE A 408 20.31 -11.40 -18.75
CA ILE A 408 18.99 -11.84 -18.28
C ILE A 408 18.03 -10.65 -18.25
N ARG A 409 18.43 -9.51 -17.69
CA ARG A 409 17.62 -8.28 -17.66
C ARG A 409 17.22 -7.82 -19.05
N GLN A 410 18.15 -7.78 -19.98
CA GLN A 410 17.89 -7.38 -21.37
C GLN A 410 16.98 -8.37 -22.10
N THR A 411 17.21 -9.67 -21.91
CA THR A 411 16.43 -10.71 -22.58
C THR A 411 14.98 -10.72 -22.12
N PHE A 412 14.72 -10.46 -20.83
CA PHE A 412 13.40 -10.52 -20.21
C PHE A 412 12.90 -9.15 -19.74
N LYS A 413 13.28 -8.07 -20.41
CA LYS A 413 12.94 -6.66 -20.05
C LYS A 413 11.45 -6.42 -19.87
N ASP A 414 10.58 -7.19 -20.55
CA ASP A 414 9.13 -7.07 -20.46
C ASP A 414 8.52 -7.92 -19.32
N LYS A 415 9.36 -8.63 -18.56
CA LYS A 415 8.94 -9.42 -17.40
C LYS A 415 9.27 -8.70 -16.11
N LYS A 416 8.38 -8.79 -15.12
CA LYS A 416 8.61 -8.28 -13.78
C LYS A 416 9.07 -9.43 -12.89
N PHE A 417 10.33 -9.40 -12.45
CA PHE A 417 10.93 -10.41 -11.57
C PHE A 417 12.14 -9.83 -10.85
N LEU A 418 12.58 -10.51 -9.79
CA LEU A 418 13.78 -10.19 -9.04
C LEU A 418 14.91 -11.16 -9.37
N ILE A 419 16.15 -10.68 -9.32
CA ILE A 419 17.36 -11.51 -9.45
C ILE A 419 18.05 -11.57 -8.10
N ALA A 420 18.22 -12.78 -7.58
CA ALA A 420 18.98 -13.05 -6.38
C ALA A 420 20.34 -13.64 -6.72
N VAL A 421 21.36 -13.36 -5.91
CA VAL A 421 22.71 -13.90 -6.06
C VAL A 421 23.13 -14.62 -4.79
N ALA A 422 23.61 -15.85 -4.91
CA ALA A 422 24.03 -16.71 -3.80
C ALA A 422 25.41 -17.35 -4.03
N GLY A 423 26.04 -17.81 -2.96
CA GLY A 423 27.29 -18.60 -2.97
C GLY A 423 28.53 -17.78 -2.65
N GLY A 424 29.01 -17.84 -1.39
CA GLY A 424 30.24 -17.19 -0.92
C GLY A 424 30.22 -15.67 -1.03
N ILE A 425 29.07 -15.04 -0.86
CA ILE A 425 28.92 -13.58 -0.93
C ILE A 425 29.52 -12.91 0.32
N VAL A 426 30.35 -11.90 0.09
CA VAL A 426 30.89 -10.96 1.10
C VAL A 426 30.45 -9.53 0.76
N PRO A 427 30.59 -8.54 1.68
CA PRO A 427 30.10 -7.16 1.42
C PRO A 427 30.58 -6.55 0.10
N GLU A 428 31.83 -6.81 -0.30
CA GLU A 428 32.41 -6.28 -1.54
C GLU A 428 31.74 -6.88 -2.78
N THR A 429 31.54 -8.21 -2.80
CA THR A 429 30.86 -8.89 -3.91
C THR A 429 29.35 -8.60 -3.94
N ALA A 430 28.73 -8.35 -2.79
CA ALA A 430 27.36 -7.88 -2.70
C ALA A 430 27.17 -6.56 -3.44
N LYS A 431 28.03 -5.60 -3.19
CA LYS A 431 28.02 -4.28 -3.87
C LYS A 431 28.17 -4.44 -5.38
N GLU A 432 29.09 -5.29 -5.84
CA GLU A 432 29.28 -5.56 -7.27
C GLU A 432 28.04 -6.19 -7.91
N ALA A 433 27.43 -7.18 -7.24
CA ALA A 433 26.22 -7.84 -7.72
C ALA A 433 25.04 -6.85 -7.88
N LEU A 434 24.82 -5.97 -6.91
CA LEU A 434 23.78 -4.94 -6.96
C LEU A 434 24.04 -3.94 -8.09
N GLN A 435 25.27 -3.50 -8.29
CA GLN A 435 25.66 -2.63 -9.41
C GLN A 435 25.40 -3.27 -10.79
N LYS A 436 25.48 -4.58 -10.88
CA LYS A 436 25.14 -5.35 -12.10
C LYS A 436 23.65 -5.61 -12.27
N GLY A 437 22.81 -5.23 -11.30
CA GLY A 437 21.34 -5.33 -11.37
C GLY A 437 20.75 -6.49 -10.60
N ALA A 438 21.45 -7.07 -9.62
CA ALA A 438 20.84 -7.96 -8.63
C ALA A 438 19.90 -7.17 -7.70
N ASP A 439 18.86 -7.83 -7.21
CA ASP A 439 17.86 -7.28 -6.29
C ASP A 439 17.99 -7.86 -4.89
N ILE A 440 18.47 -9.10 -4.77
CA ILE A 440 18.58 -9.83 -3.51
C ILE A 440 19.98 -10.42 -3.40
N ILE A 441 20.60 -10.21 -2.25
CA ILE A 441 21.88 -10.80 -1.88
C ILE A 441 21.65 -11.89 -0.85
N ILE A 442 21.97 -13.15 -1.19
CA ILE A 442 21.79 -14.30 -0.29
C ILE A 442 23.10 -14.62 0.40
N VAL A 443 23.10 -14.55 1.73
CA VAL A 443 24.27 -14.76 2.57
C VAL A 443 24.00 -15.83 3.62
N GLY A 444 24.81 -16.86 3.64
CA GLY A 444 24.75 -17.94 4.64
C GLY A 444 25.84 -17.77 5.73
N ARG A 445 26.93 -18.53 5.59
CA ARG A 445 27.97 -18.72 6.61
C ARG A 445 28.63 -17.44 7.12
N TYR A 446 28.82 -16.43 6.27
CA TYR A 446 29.41 -15.15 6.70
C TYR A 446 28.65 -14.53 7.87
N ILE A 447 27.32 -14.58 7.83
CA ILE A 447 26.45 -14.07 8.90
C ILE A 447 26.23 -15.14 9.98
N THR A 448 25.78 -16.35 9.59
CA THR A 448 25.29 -17.37 10.53
C THR A 448 26.37 -17.98 11.39
N GLN A 449 27.64 -17.92 10.98
CA GLN A 449 28.82 -18.38 11.74
C GLN A 449 29.64 -17.24 12.37
N SER A 450 29.17 -15.99 12.22
CA SER A 450 29.83 -14.85 12.86
C SER A 450 29.70 -14.92 14.39
N LYS A 451 30.73 -14.43 15.10
CA LYS A 451 30.68 -14.25 16.56
C LYS A 451 29.74 -13.08 16.94
N ASP A 452 29.58 -12.12 16.05
CA ASP A 452 28.69 -10.96 16.18
C ASP A 452 27.82 -10.89 14.92
N ILE A 453 26.62 -11.48 15.01
CA ILE A 453 25.68 -11.61 13.90
C ILE A 453 25.13 -10.24 13.51
N GLU A 454 24.80 -9.41 14.52
CA GLU A 454 24.27 -8.07 14.25
C GLU A 454 25.29 -7.23 13.47
N ARG A 455 26.58 -7.27 13.88
CA ARG A 455 27.65 -6.57 13.16
C ARG A 455 27.82 -7.10 11.74
N ALA A 456 27.83 -8.41 11.56
CA ALA A 456 27.98 -9.02 10.24
C ALA A 456 26.80 -8.62 9.29
N VAL A 457 25.58 -8.50 9.80
CA VAL A 457 24.44 -7.99 9.02
C VAL A 457 24.63 -6.52 8.68
N ARG A 458 25.06 -5.70 9.64
CA ARG A 458 25.32 -4.27 9.41
C ARG A 458 26.39 -4.02 8.34
N ASP A 459 27.41 -4.85 8.26
CA ASP A 459 28.47 -4.74 7.24
C ASP A 459 27.86 -4.80 5.81
N PHE A 460 26.86 -5.66 5.57
CA PHE A 460 26.12 -5.70 4.30
C PHE A 460 25.21 -4.49 4.09
N LEU A 461 24.50 -4.08 5.13
CA LEU A 461 23.58 -2.94 5.05
C LEU A 461 24.36 -1.62 4.82
N GLU A 462 25.50 -1.44 5.46
CA GLU A 462 26.38 -0.28 5.28
C GLU A 462 27.05 -0.26 3.90
N ALA A 463 27.32 -1.43 3.30
CA ALA A 463 27.83 -1.53 1.94
C ALA A 463 26.79 -1.10 0.87
N THR A 464 25.53 -0.99 1.25
CA THR A 464 24.39 -0.67 0.37
C THR A 464 23.49 0.38 1.03
N PRO A 465 23.79 1.70 0.85
CA PRO A 465 23.08 2.79 1.53
C PRO A 465 21.56 2.73 1.37
N GLU A 466 21.04 2.23 0.26
CA GLU A 466 19.62 2.07 0.01
C GLU A 466 18.95 1.08 0.99
N MET A 467 19.72 0.17 1.61
CA MET A 467 19.21 -0.73 2.65
C MET A 467 19.18 -0.06 4.03
N LEU A 468 19.98 0.98 4.26
CA LEU A 468 20.05 1.70 5.54
C LEU A 468 18.87 2.65 5.76
N GLU A 469 18.34 3.25 4.70
CA GLU A 469 17.27 4.25 4.79
C GLU A 469 15.99 3.73 5.47
N ASP A 470 15.81 2.42 5.53
CA ASP A 470 14.61 1.76 6.03
C ASP A 470 14.74 1.14 7.44
N ILE A 471 15.90 1.24 8.10
CA ILE A 471 16.11 0.65 9.45
C ILE A 471 15.35 1.41 10.53
N ASP A 472 15.11 2.72 10.37
CA ASP A 472 14.43 3.57 11.37
C ASP A 472 12.90 3.66 11.20
N LEU A 473 12.31 3.02 10.20
CA LEU A 473 10.87 3.14 9.87
C LEU A 473 9.93 2.42 10.84
N PHE A 474 10.43 1.72 11.86
CA PHE A 474 9.60 1.10 12.90
C PHE A 474 9.24 2.03 14.07
N ARG A 475 9.73 3.25 14.09
CA ARG A 475 9.18 4.28 14.96
C ARG A 475 7.95 4.85 14.26
N VAL A 476 6.79 4.48 14.77
CA VAL A 476 5.53 5.15 14.42
C VAL A 476 5.66 6.61 14.85
N HIS A 477 6.07 7.46 13.92
CA HIS A 477 5.86 8.89 14.09
C HIS A 477 4.36 9.13 13.89
N VAL A 478 3.65 9.34 15.00
CA VAL A 478 2.32 9.92 14.99
C VAL A 478 2.54 11.38 14.60
N GLU A 479 2.47 11.70 13.30
CA GLU A 479 2.35 13.07 12.81
C GLU A 479 0.93 13.59 12.97
#